data_1cd0c166b053289257f896564a06e4b5
#
_entry.id   1cd0c166b053289257f896564a06e4b5
#
_cell.length_a   1.000
_cell.length_b   1.000
_cell.length_c   1.000
_cell.angle_alpha   90.00
_cell.angle_beta   90.00
_cell.angle_gamma   90.00
#
_symmetry.space_group_name_H-M   'P 1'
#
loop_
_entity.id
_entity.type
_entity.pdbx_description
1 polymer ?
#
loop_
_entity_poly.entity_id
_entity_poly.type
_entity_poly.pdbx_seq_one_letter_code
_entity_poly.pdbx_strand_id
1 'polypeptide(L)'
;LYWFFLYGFIGWGVEVVYAAIKTHKLVNRGFLCGPICPIYGFGMVGLIYSVSLIPMPDSGSTSAVAIFFIGMILTTAIELVGGWALFKIYHIRWWDYSNMKFNLGGYICPQFSLLWGLGSVLMIKVVHPLLARGSSPMPFNIMLIVDVVLLVLFVVDVAASTAAAIGLNKYLREIDELRAKLRVTSDKLTTVLG
;
A
#
# COMPACT_ATOMS: atom_id res chain seq x y z
N LEU A 1 -5.78 2.56 16.64
CA LEU A 1 -6.44 2.51 15.31
C LEU A 1 -6.42 3.86 14.61
N TYR A 2 -6.64 4.98 15.33
CA TYR A 2 -6.66 6.34 14.78
C TYR A 2 -5.49 6.63 13.82
N TRP A 3 -4.25 6.37 14.24
CA TRP A 3 -3.06 6.59 13.38
C TRP A 3 -3.05 5.73 12.13
N PHE A 4 -3.57 4.50 12.20
CA PHE A 4 -3.69 3.62 11.05
C PHE A 4 -4.60 4.24 9.98
N PHE A 5 -5.79 4.70 10.38
CA PHE A 5 -6.74 5.29 9.44
C PHE A 5 -6.27 6.63 8.92
N LEU A 6 -5.72 7.49 9.78
CA LEU A 6 -5.21 8.79 9.37
C LEU A 6 -4.10 8.65 8.32
N TYR A 7 -3.12 7.78 8.58
CA TYR A 7 -2.02 7.58 7.62
C TYR A 7 -2.44 6.76 6.40
N GLY A 8 -3.38 5.86 6.54
CA GLY A 8 -4.00 5.18 5.40
C GLY A 8 -4.71 6.15 4.45
N PHE A 9 -5.43 7.13 5.01
CA PHE A 9 -6.08 8.19 4.23
C PHE A 9 -5.06 9.14 3.58
N ILE A 10 -4.06 9.61 4.32
CA ILE A 10 -2.98 10.45 3.77
C ILE A 10 -2.25 9.71 2.65
N GLY A 11 -1.89 8.44 2.85
CA GLY A 11 -1.24 7.61 1.85
C GLY A 11 -2.09 7.42 0.59
N TRP A 12 -3.39 7.21 0.74
CA TRP A 12 -4.32 7.19 -0.38
C TRP A 12 -4.31 8.51 -1.15
N GLY A 13 -4.34 9.65 -0.46
CA GLY A 13 -4.25 10.97 -1.07
C GLY A 13 -2.95 11.17 -1.86
N VAL A 14 -1.81 10.72 -1.33
CA VAL A 14 -0.51 10.74 -2.03
C VAL A 14 -0.56 9.91 -3.31
N GLU A 15 -1.14 8.71 -3.28
CA GLU A 15 -1.27 7.86 -4.47
C GLU A 15 -2.18 8.46 -5.54
N VAL A 16 -3.30 9.08 -5.13
CA VAL A 16 -4.20 9.78 -6.06
C VAL A 16 -3.51 10.97 -6.71
N VAL A 17 -2.78 11.78 -5.93
CA VAL A 17 -2.01 12.92 -6.45
C VAL A 17 -0.91 12.45 -7.40
N TYR A 18 -0.16 11.43 -7.03
CA TYR A 18 0.86 10.82 -7.90
C TYR A 18 0.26 10.34 -9.23
N ALA A 19 -0.88 9.63 -9.16
CA ALA A 19 -1.58 9.17 -10.36
C ALA A 19 -2.07 10.35 -11.22
N ALA A 20 -2.63 11.38 -10.60
CA ALA A 20 -3.12 12.57 -11.30
C ALA A 20 -2.01 13.29 -12.06
N ILE A 21 -0.83 13.45 -11.45
CA ILE A 21 0.35 14.06 -12.11
C ILE A 21 0.82 13.20 -13.29
N LYS A 22 0.87 11.87 -13.14
CA LYS A 22 1.41 10.96 -14.15
C LYS A 22 0.44 10.69 -15.31
N THR A 23 -0.86 10.59 -15.02
CA THR A 23 -1.87 10.16 -16.00
C THR A 23 -2.84 11.26 -16.43
N HIS A 24 -2.75 12.45 -15.80
CA HIS A 24 -3.70 13.56 -15.94
C HIS A 24 -5.17 13.17 -15.65
N LYS A 25 -5.36 12.14 -14.82
CA LYS A 25 -6.68 11.66 -14.39
C LYS A 25 -6.67 11.37 -12.90
N LEU A 26 -7.78 11.68 -12.23
CA LEU A 26 -7.99 11.25 -10.84
C LEU A 26 -8.36 9.77 -10.85
N VAL A 27 -7.45 8.92 -10.39
CA VAL A 27 -7.63 7.45 -10.35
C VAL A 27 -7.37 6.96 -8.94
N ASN A 28 -8.30 6.19 -8.39
CA ASN A 28 -8.04 5.43 -7.17
C ASN A 28 -7.06 4.31 -7.49
N ARG A 29 -5.85 4.36 -6.91
CA ARG A 29 -4.80 3.34 -7.09
C ARG A 29 -4.71 2.35 -5.94
N GLY A 30 -5.47 2.56 -4.88
CA GLY A 30 -5.53 1.63 -3.75
C GLY A 30 -6.13 0.27 -4.15
N PHE A 31 -5.84 -0.76 -3.35
CA PHE A 31 -6.55 -2.04 -3.42
C PHE A 31 -8.03 -1.87 -3.04
N LEU A 32 -8.30 -1.00 -2.06
CA LEU A 32 -9.63 -0.72 -1.54
C LEU A 32 -10.40 0.24 -2.45
N CYS A 33 -11.72 0.09 -2.48
CA CYS A 33 -12.61 1.02 -3.18
C CYS A 33 -12.65 2.39 -2.49
N GLY A 34 -12.58 2.41 -1.15
CA GLY A 34 -12.59 3.62 -0.34
C GLY A 34 -11.23 4.33 -0.26
N PRO A 35 -11.21 5.50 0.38
CA PRO A 35 -10.05 6.38 0.43
C PRO A 35 -9.04 5.97 1.51
N ILE A 36 -8.65 4.71 1.55
CA ILE A 36 -7.66 4.17 2.50
C ILE A 36 -6.65 3.30 1.76
N CYS A 37 -5.38 3.56 1.97
CA CYS A 37 -4.29 2.72 1.51
C CYS A 37 -3.64 2.02 2.72
N PRO A 38 -3.98 0.75 3.03
CA PRO A 38 -3.60 0.09 4.28
C PRO A 38 -2.09 -0.02 4.51
N ILE A 39 -1.31 -0.16 3.44
CA ILE A 39 0.15 -0.30 3.54
C ILE A 39 0.81 0.91 4.23
N TYR A 40 0.28 2.12 3.99
CA TYR A 40 0.74 3.33 4.66
C TYR A 40 0.33 3.36 6.14
N GLY A 41 -0.89 2.89 6.44
CA GLY A 41 -1.36 2.75 7.82
C GLY A 41 -0.50 1.77 8.62
N PHE A 42 -0.27 0.58 8.10
CA PHE A 42 0.60 -0.42 8.74
C PHE A 42 2.05 0.06 8.84
N GLY A 43 2.58 0.67 7.78
CA GLY A 43 3.93 1.22 7.75
C GLY A 43 4.15 2.25 8.85
N MET A 44 3.23 3.20 8.98
CA MET A 44 3.37 4.29 9.97
C MET A 44 3.13 3.81 11.40
N VAL A 45 2.14 2.97 11.65
CA VAL A 45 1.93 2.41 13.01
C VAL A 45 3.13 1.57 13.44
N GLY A 46 3.63 0.71 12.55
CA GLY A 46 4.83 -0.08 12.81
C GLY A 46 6.07 0.79 13.05
N LEU A 47 6.23 1.85 12.27
CA LEU A 47 7.35 2.80 12.41
C LEU A 47 7.28 3.56 13.75
N ILE A 48 6.13 4.12 14.10
CA ILE A 48 5.91 4.82 15.37
C ILE A 48 6.21 3.88 16.54
N TYR A 49 5.68 2.66 16.49
CA TYR A 49 5.94 1.65 17.54
C TYR A 49 7.41 1.27 17.61
N SER A 50 8.07 0.97 16.50
CA SER A 50 9.49 0.59 16.46
C SER A 50 10.39 1.71 16.99
N VAL A 51 10.10 2.97 16.66
CA VAL A 51 10.85 4.12 17.16
C VAL A 51 10.63 4.33 18.66
N SER A 52 9.42 4.06 19.17
CA SER A 52 9.12 4.19 20.61
C SER A 52 9.85 3.17 21.49
N LEU A 53 10.31 2.05 20.90
CA LEU A 53 11.10 1.04 21.62
C LEU A 53 12.58 1.42 21.78
N ILE A 54 13.05 2.44 21.07
CA ILE A 54 14.45 2.87 21.16
C ILE A 54 14.61 3.71 22.43
N PRO A 55 15.59 3.41 23.29
CA PRO A 55 15.91 4.25 24.42
C PRO A 55 16.22 5.69 23.93
N MET A 56 15.55 6.68 24.51
CA MET A 56 15.86 8.07 24.17
C MET A 56 17.26 8.42 24.69
N PRO A 57 18.16 8.93 23.83
CA PRO A 57 19.41 9.52 24.30
C PRO A 57 19.14 10.71 25.23
N ASP A 58 20.13 11.13 26.03
CA ASP A 58 20.05 12.30 26.90
C ASP A 58 19.65 13.59 26.16
N SER A 59 19.82 13.63 24.85
CA SER A 59 19.34 14.70 23.95
C SER A 59 17.83 14.77 23.75
N GLY A 60 17.06 13.82 24.30
CA GLY A 60 15.59 13.80 24.22
C GLY A 60 15.00 13.53 22.84
N SER A 61 15.82 13.10 21.86
CA SER A 61 15.33 12.85 20.49
C SER A 61 16.04 11.67 19.85
N THR A 62 15.27 10.72 19.31
CA THR A 62 15.82 9.56 18.57
C THR A 62 16.65 10.03 17.36
N SER A 63 17.79 9.40 17.14
CA SER A 63 18.69 9.73 16.03
C SER A 63 17.97 9.58 14.67
N ALA A 64 18.15 10.57 13.79
CA ALA A 64 17.64 10.50 12.42
C ALA A 64 18.21 9.32 11.64
N VAL A 65 19.47 8.94 11.91
CA VAL A 65 20.13 7.77 11.31
C VAL A 65 19.45 6.47 11.74
N ALA A 66 19.13 6.35 13.04
CA ALA A 66 18.40 5.17 13.54
C ALA A 66 17.00 5.07 12.93
N ILE A 67 16.26 6.19 12.86
CA ILE A 67 14.92 6.23 12.22
C ILE A 67 15.02 5.86 10.74
N PHE A 68 16.05 6.34 10.03
CA PHE A 68 16.26 6.01 8.63
C PHE A 68 16.42 4.50 8.42
N PHE A 69 17.30 3.84 9.14
CA PHE A 69 17.54 2.40 8.96
C PHE A 69 16.34 1.56 9.41
N ILE A 70 15.72 1.88 10.54
CA ILE A 70 14.52 1.20 11.01
C ILE A 70 13.38 1.35 10.01
N GLY A 71 13.14 2.58 9.57
CA GLY A 71 12.12 2.87 8.57
C GLY A 71 12.39 2.15 7.25
N MET A 72 13.61 2.20 6.75
CA MET A 72 14.02 1.51 5.55
C MET A 72 13.76 0.00 5.62
N ILE A 73 14.19 -0.65 6.69
CA ILE A 73 14.04 -2.10 6.86
C ILE A 73 12.56 -2.47 7.03
N LEU A 74 11.86 -1.77 7.93
CA LEU A 74 10.46 -2.05 8.23
C LEU A 74 9.55 -1.86 7.01
N THR A 75 9.65 -0.71 6.35
CA THR A 75 8.79 -0.41 5.19
C THR A 75 9.09 -1.31 4.00
N THR A 76 10.37 -1.65 3.77
CA THR A 76 10.78 -2.61 2.74
C THR A 76 10.21 -4.01 3.04
N ALA A 77 10.22 -4.44 4.30
CA ALA A 77 9.62 -5.72 4.69
C ALA A 77 8.10 -5.72 4.49
N ILE A 78 7.41 -4.63 4.87
CA ILE A 78 5.96 -4.47 4.65
C ILE A 78 5.64 -4.45 3.15
N GLU A 79 6.43 -3.75 2.34
CA GLU A 79 6.27 -3.70 0.88
C GLU A 79 6.47 -5.07 0.24
N LEU A 80 7.49 -5.82 0.66
CA LEU A 80 7.75 -7.18 0.19
C LEU A 80 6.61 -8.14 0.54
N VAL A 81 6.22 -8.17 1.83
CA VAL A 81 5.16 -9.07 2.32
C VAL A 81 3.80 -8.68 1.70
N GLY A 82 3.48 -7.39 1.67
CA GLY A 82 2.24 -6.87 1.08
C GLY A 82 2.13 -7.16 -0.41
N GLY A 83 3.18 -6.87 -1.17
CA GLY A 83 3.23 -7.13 -2.62
C GLY A 83 3.15 -8.62 -2.96
N TRP A 84 3.88 -9.45 -2.21
CA TRP A 84 3.84 -10.90 -2.37
C TRP A 84 2.45 -11.47 -2.01
N ALA A 85 1.85 -11.05 -0.90
CA ALA A 85 0.54 -11.52 -0.46
C ALA A 85 -0.57 -11.13 -1.45
N LEU A 86 -0.59 -9.86 -1.89
CA LEU A 86 -1.54 -9.38 -2.89
C LEU A 86 -1.41 -10.16 -4.20
N PHE A 87 -0.19 -10.38 -4.67
CA PHE A 87 0.03 -11.17 -5.88
C PHE A 87 -0.40 -12.63 -5.71
N LYS A 88 -0.10 -13.25 -4.56
CA LYS A 88 -0.46 -14.65 -4.31
C LYS A 88 -1.97 -14.86 -4.19
N ILE A 89 -2.69 -13.89 -3.61
CA ILE A 89 -4.13 -14.00 -3.39
C ILE A 89 -4.92 -13.59 -4.64
N TYR A 90 -4.53 -12.47 -5.27
CA TYR A 90 -5.31 -11.85 -6.33
C TYR A 90 -4.69 -11.98 -7.71
N HIS A 91 -3.45 -12.50 -7.85
CA HIS A 91 -2.68 -12.58 -9.09
C HIS A 91 -2.52 -11.24 -9.81
N ILE A 92 -2.62 -10.12 -9.08
CA ILE A 92 -2.50 -8.76 -9.59
C ILE A 92 -1.33 -8.08 -8.87
N ARG A 93 -0.49 -7.36 -9.63
CA ARG A 93 0.58 -6.52 -9.08
C ARG A 93 0.09 -5.08 -9.02
N TRP A 94 0.07 -4.48 -7.82
CA TRP A 94 -0.25 -3.06 -7.62
C TRP A 94 0.94 -2.16 -7.96
N TRP A 95 2.15 -2.68 -7.79
CA TRP A 95 3.41 -2.08 -8.25
C TRP A 95 4.32 -3.17 -8.80
N ASP A 96 5.24 -2.78 -9.67
CA ASP A 96 6.20 -3.70 -10.27
C ASP A 96 7.54 -2.98 -10.51
N TYR A 97 8.57 -3.41 -9.78
CA TYR A 97 9.93 -2.91 -9.89
C TYR A 97 10.83 -3.82 -10.72
N SER A 98 10.28 -4.72 -11.52
CA SER A 98 11.07 -5.68 -12.32
C SER A 98 12.09 -5.01 -13.24
N ASN A 99 11.81 -3.77 -13.67
CA ASN A 99 12.72 -2.96 -14.51
C ASN A 99 13.80 -2.22 -13.70
N MET A 100 13.77 -2.28 -12.36
CA MET A 100 14.73 -1.59 -11.51
C MET A 100 15.90 -2.50 -11.17
N LYS A 101 17.11 -1.90 -11.08
CA LYS A 101 18.32 -2.67 -10.72
C LYS A 101 18.21 -3.22 -9.29
N PHE A 102 18.71 -4.44 -9.10
CA PHE A 102 18.73 -5.15 -7.82
C PHE A 102 17.34 -5.34 -7.18
N ASN A 103 16.26 -5.40 -7.99
CA ASN A 103 14.95 -5.74 -7.47
C ASN A 103 14.88 -7.19 -6.98
N LEU A 104 14.03 -7.45 -6.00
CA LEU A 104 13.72 -8.79 -5.52
C LEU A 104 12.32 -9.19 -5.99
N GLY A 105 12.27 -9.99 -7.06
CA GLY A 105 11.03 -10.47 -7.64
C GLY A 105 10.05 -9.37 -8.12
N GLY A 106 10.53 -8.16 -8.35
CA GLY A 106 9.73 -7.00 -8.72
C GLY A 106 8.95 -6.38 -7.54
N TYR A 107 9.05 -6.93 -6.32
CA TYR A 107 8.31 -6.44 -5.16
C TYR A 107 8.99 -5.27 -4.47
N ILE A 108 10.31 -5.30 -4.35
CA ILE A 108 11.14 -4.29 -3.70
C ILE A 108 12.40 -3.99 -4.53
N CYS A 109 12.97 -2.81 -4.35
CA CYS A 109 14.28 -2.46 -4.91
C CYS A 109 15.01 -1.44 -4.02
N PRO A 110 16.37 -1.42 -4.03
CA PRO A 110 17.17 -0.57 -3.14
C PRO A 110 16.85 0.92 -3.23
N GLN A 111 16.52 1.40 -4.42
CA GLN A 111 16.22 2.83 -4.64
C GLN A 111 14.99 3.26 -3.83
N PHE A 112 13.91 2.46 -3.89
CA PHE A 112 12.70 2.77 -3.12
C PHE A 112 12.90 2.48 -1.63
N SER A 113 13.66 1.44 -1.26
CA SER A 113 14.01 1.21 0.14
C SER A 113 14.72 2.41 0.78
N LEU A 114 15.70 3.01 0.08
CA LEU A 114 16.37 4.23 0.54
C LEU A 114 15.40 5.42 0.63
N LEU A 115 14.52 5.58 -0.34
CA LEU A 115 13.49 6.63 -0.35
C LEU A 115 12.53 6.48 0.84
N TRP A 116 12.10 5.26 1.14
CA TRP A 116 11.29 4.96 2.32
C TRP A 116 12.01 5.26 3.63
N GLY A 117 13.32 5.00 3.71
CA GLY A 117 14.13 5.40 4.86
C GLY A 117 14.13 6.91 5.08
N LEU A 118 14.34 7.70 4.02
CA LEU A 118 14.27 9.16 4.08
C LEU A 118 12.86 9.65 4.43
N GLY A 119 11.84 9.07 3.80
CA GLY A 119 10.44 9.36 4.11
C GLY A 119 10.11 9.08 5.59
N SER A 120 10.65 8.02 6.16
CA SER A 120 10.46 7.68 7.58
C SER A 120 11.03 8.74 8.52
N VAL A 121 12.19 9.30 8.19
CA VAL A 121 12.76 10.42 8.96
C VAL A 121 11.86 11.64 8.91
N LEU A 122 11.39 12.01 7.70
CA LEU A 122 10.46 13.13 7.52
C LEU A 122 9.16 12.91 8.30
N MET A 123 8.59 11.71 8.20
CA MET A 123 7.35 11.37 8.87
C MET A 123 7.48 11.45 10.39
N ILE A 124 8.52 10.86 10.99
CA ILE A 124 8.69 10.83 12.45
C ILE A 124 9.13 12.18 13.02
N LYS A 125 10.01 12.92 12.31
CA LYS A 125 10.56 14.17 12.84
C LYS A 125 9.68 15.38 12.59
N VAL A 126 8.86 15.37 11.54
CA VAL A 126 8.09 16.53 11.10
C VAL A 126 6.59 16.25 11.08
N VAL A 127 6.15 15.31 10.25
CA VAL A 127 4.71 15.13 9.96
C VAL A 127 3.97 14.59 11.18
N HIS A 128 4.47 13.53 11.80
CA HIS A 128 3.80 12.92 12.95
C HIS A 128 3.66 13.86 14.15
N PRO A 129 4.68 14.62 14.58
CA PRO A 129 4.53 15.59 15.67
C PRO A 129 3.52 16.71 15.37
N LEU A 130 3.43 17.17 14.13
CA LEU A 130 2.45 18.17 13.71
C LEU A 130 1.02 17.62 13.80
N LEU A 131 0.79 16.41 13.27
CA LEU A 131 -0.52 15.74 13.34
C LEU A 131 -0.90 15.37 14.78
N ALA A 132 0.06 14.93 15.60
CA ALA A 132 -0.17 14.61 17.00
C ALA A 132 -0.61 15.84 17.81
N ARG A 133 -0.01 17.00 17.56
CA ARG A 133 -0.46 18.26 18.18
C ARG A 133 -1.86 18.65 17.74
N GLY A 134 -2.18 18.48 16.45
CA GLY A 134 -3.52 18.78 15.91
C GLY A 134 -4.62 17.88 16.44
N SER A 135 -4.31 16.61 16.74
CA SER A 135 -5.28 15.63 17.26
C SER A 135 -5.39 15.59 18.79
N SER A 136 -4.43 16.18 19.50
CA SER A 136 -4.37 16.17 20.97
C SER A 136 -5.64 16.69 21.69
N PRO A 137 -6.40 17.67 21.18
CA PRO A 137 -7.62 18.16 21.82
C PRO A 137 -8.84 17.24 21.63
N MET A 138 -8.75 16.14 20.88
CA MET A 138 -9.88 15.26 20.62
C MET A 138 -10.22 14.40 21.87
N PRO A 139 -11.44 14.45 22.39
CA PRO A 139 -11.86 13.59 23.50
C PRO A 139 -11.75 12.10 23.15
N PHE A 140 -11.27 11.30 24.10
CA PHE A 140 -11.06 9.86 23.91
C PHE A 140 -12.32 9.13 23.39
N ASN A 141 -13.49 9.47 23.93
CA ASN A 141 -14.76 8.84 23.53
C ASN A 141 -15.09 9.11 22.05
N ILE A 142 -14.83 10.33 21.57
CA ILE A 142 -15.05 10.69 20.16
C ILE A 142 -14.06 9.91 19.28
N MET A 143 -12.80 9.86 19.66
CA MET A 143 -11.79 9.10 18.95
C MET A 143 -12.15 7.60 18.86
N LEU A 144 -12.64 7.01 19.95
CA LEU A 144 -13.07 5.62 19.98
C LEU A 144 -14.26 5.36 19.04
N ILE A 145 -15.27 6.24 19.06
CA ILE A 145 -16.44 6.12 18.17
C ILE A 145 -15.99 6.21 16.69
N VAL A 146 -15.14 7.18 16.36
CA VAL A 146 -14.59 7.33 15.01
C VAL A 146 -13.80 6.09 14.58
N ASP A 147 -12.94 5.57 15.46
CA ASP A 147 -12.15 4.37 15.19
C ASP A 147 -13.03 3.13 14.94
N VAL A 148 -14.11 2.95 15.71
CA VAL A 148 -15.05 1.83 15.52
C VAL A 148 -15.79 1.96 14.20
N VAL A 149 -16.30 3.15 13.88
CA VAL A 149 -17.00 3.40 12.61
C VAL A 149 -16.07 3.16 11.43
N LEU A 150 -14.85 3.71 11.47
CA LEU A 150 -13.86 3.51 10.42
C LEU A 150 -13.45 2.04 10.29
N LEU A 151 -13.34 1.30 11.39
CA LEU A 151 -13.03 -0.13 11.37
C LEU A 151 -14.14 -0.94 10.68
N VAL A 152 -15.39 -0.65 10.98
CA VAL A 152 -16.53 -1.31 10.32
C VAL A 152 -16.53 -1.02 8.82
N LEU A 153 -16.38 0.25 8.43
CA LEU A 153 -16.31 0.65 7.02
C LEU A 153 -15.11 0.00 6.31
N PHE A 154 -13.98 -0.07 6.97
CA PHE A 154 -12.78 -0.72 6.44
C PHE A 154 -12.98 -2.22 6.19
N VAL A 155 -13.59 -2.94 7.15
CA VAL A 155 -13.87 -4.38 6.99
C VAL A 155 -14.85 -4.63 5.84
N VAL A 156 -15.90 -3.81 5.72
CA VAL A 156 -16.84 -3.89 4.60
C VAL A 156 -16.15 -3.62 3.26
N ASP A 157 -15.30 -2.60 3.20
CA ASP A 157 -14.55 -2.25 1.98
C ASP A 157 -13.54 -3.34 1.60
N VAL A 158 -12.82 -3.92 2.57
CA VAL A 158 -11.93 -5.08 2.31
C VAL A 158 -12.72 -6.25 1.73
N ALA A 159 -13.89 -6.57 2.28
CA ALA A 159 -14.74 -7.66 1.77
C ALA A 159 -15.24 -7.36 0.34
N ALA A 160 -15.72 -6.15 0.09
CA ALA A 160 -16.20 -5.73 -1.23
C ALA A 160 -15.08 -5.71 -2.27
N SER A 161 -13.93 -5.12 -1.94
CA SER A 161 -12.76 -5.06 -2.83
C SER A 161 -12.19 -6.44 -3.14
N THR A 162 -12.17 -7.33 -2.14
CA THR A 162 -11.78 -8.73 -2.32
C THR A 162 -12.73 -9.46 -3.27
N ALA A 163 -14.04 -9.32 -3.06
CA ALA A 163 -15.05 -9.94 -3.93
C ALA A 163 -14.94 -9.43 -5.38
N ALA A 164 -14.72 -8.12 -5.56
CA ALA A 164 -14.51 -7.53 -6.87
C ALA A 164 -13.24 -8.05 -7.56
N ALA A 165 -12.12 -8.16 -6.83
CA ALA A 165 -10.87 -8.68 -7.37
C ALA A 165 -10.96 -10.16 -7.78
N ILE A 166 -11.62 -10.99 -6.97
CA ILE A 166 -11.87 -12.41 -7.30
C ILE A 166 -12.79 -12.53 -8.52
N GLY A 167 -13.86 -11.73 -8.57
CA GLY A 167 -14.77 -11.69 -9.72
C GLY A 167 -14.05 -11.32 -11.01
N LEU A 168 -13.22 -10.28 -10.98
CA LEU A 168 -12.41 -9.85 -12.13
C LEU A 168 -11.49 -10.97 -12.63
N ASN A 169 -10.80 -11.67 -11.73
CA ASN A 169 -9.92 -12.78 -12.10
C ASN A 169 -10.67 -13.93 -12.79
N LYS A 170 -11.88 -14.21 -12.34
CA LYS A 170 -12.73 -15.22 -12.99
C LYS A 170 -13.06 -14.84 -14.44
N TYR A 171 -13.51 -13.60 -14.66
CA TYR A 171 -13.81 -13.10 -16.01
C TYR A 171 -12.58 -13.07 -16.92
N LEU A 172 -11.42 -12.69 -16.41
CA LEU A 172 -10.17 -12.70 -17.18
C LEU A 172 -9.81 -14.13 -17.63
N ARG A 173 -9.94 -15.12 -16.76
CA ARG A 173 -9.73 -16.54 -17.12
C ARG A 173 -10.69 -17.02 -18.20
N GLU A 174 -11.97 -16.69 -18.09
CA GLU A 174 -12.97 -17.04 -19.11
C GLU A 174 -12.63 -16.42 -20.48
N ILE A 175 -12.16 -15.17 -20.50
CA ILE A 175 -11.70 -14.50 -21.73
C ILE A 175 -10.48 -15.20 -22.31
N ASP A 176 -9.50 -15.57 -21.49
CA ASP A 176 -8.29 -16.25 -21.96
C ASP A 176 -8.60 -17.66 -22.53
N GLU A 177 -9.52 -18.39 -21.92
CA GLU A 177 -10.02 -19.66 -22.44
C GLU A 177 -10.73 -19.50 -23.79
N LEU A 178 -11.58 -18.48 -23.93
CA LEU A 178 -12.25 -18.17 -25.20
C LEU A 178 -11.23 -17.79 -26.29
N ARG A 179 -10.23 -16.96 -25.96
CA ARG A 179 -9.13 -16.61 -26.89
C ARG A 179 -8.36 -17.85 -27.33
N ALA A 180 -8.03 -18.76 -26.42
CA ALA A 180 -7.33 -20.00 -26.75
C ALA A 180 -8.16 -20.88 -27.69
N LYS A 181 -9.47 -21.03 -27.45
CA LYS A 181 -10.39 -21.77 -28.33
C LYS A 181 -10.49 -21.14 -29.73
N LEU A 182 -10.63 -19.81 -29.80
CA LEU A 182 -10.68 -19.08 -31.06
C LEU A 182 -9.38 -19.25 -31.86
N ARG A 183 -8.21 -19.18 -31.20
CA ARG A 183 -6.92 -19.40 -31.84
C ARG A 183 -6.81 -20.79 -32.47
N VAL A 184 -7.16 -21.84 -31.71
CA VAL A 184 -7.18 -23.24 -32.22
C VAL A 184 -8.13 -23.40 -33.41
N THR A 185 -9.29 -22.73 -33.37
CA THR A 185 -10.25 -22.78 -34.50
C THR A 185 -9.73 -22.04 -35.72
N SER A 186 -9.10 -20.86 -35.53
CA SER A 186 -8.47 -20.09 -36.59
C SER A 186 -7.32 -20.87 -37.26
N ASP A 187 -6.44 -21.49 -36.46
CA ASP A 187 -5.33 -22.29 -36.97
C ASP A 187 -5.82 -23.50 -37.80
N LYS A 188 -6.91 -24.17 -37.36
CA LYS A 188 -7.56 -25.24 -38.15
C LYS A 188 -8.14 -24.75 -39.45
N LEU A 189 -8.82 -23.60 -39.47
CA LEU A 189 -9.35 -23.01 -40.70
C LEU A 189 -8.25 -22.63 -41.68
N THR A 190 -7.15 -22.09 -41.19
CA THR A 190 -5.99 -21.74 -42.04
C THR A 190 -5.35 -22.98 -42.64
N THR A 191 -5.31 -24.09 -41.90
CA THR A 191 -4.78 -25.39 -42.43
C THR A 191 -5.70 -26.08 -43.46
N VAL A 192 -7.00 -25.77 -43.45
CA VAL A 192 -7.98 -26.36 -44.36
C VAL A 192 -8.14 -25.54 -45.66
N LEU A 193 -7.88 -24.21 -45.57
CA LEU A 193 -8.09 -23.28 -46.68
C LEU A 193 -6.79 -22.92 -47.42
N GLY A 194 -5.61 -23.29 -46.92
CA GLY A 194 -4.29 -23.10 -47.54
C GLY A 194 -3.73 -24.39 -48.02
#